data_88789127fc8419f541239f512bbb2069
#
_entry.id   88789127fc8419f541239f512bbb2069
#
_cell.length_a   1.000
_cell.length_b   1.000
_cell.length_c   1.000
_cell.angle_alpha   90.00
_cell.angle_beta   90.00
_cell.angle_gamma   90.00
#
_symmetry.space_group_name_H-M   'P 1'
#
loop_
_entity.id
_entity.type
_entity.pdbx_description
1 polymer ?
#
loop_
_entity_poly.entity_id
_entity_poly.type
_entity_poly.pdbx_seq_one_letter_code
_entity_poly.pdbx_strand_id
1 'polypeptide(L)'
;MMNERESHSLCSFLFSCLENLRPALCLLKYLNNIKESVTLLQYLHIHLIYRIMKNLISIVILTISLCACTQHRSPAVEWISTTADSLFVSHPGIFMSEFVDSADVEILLDNPMQEIDGFGACFNELGWTSLSELNSEDRENIIKDLFSKDGMNFSVGRMPLGANDFSRDWYSYNETDKDFEMENFSIANDEETLIPFIKAALAVRPDLRLWASPWCPPTWMKYNKHYACMYQDPETVQENMKQLGISNSITTVNHLTPDQQGAEGADMFIQKPEYLKASALYFKKFIEAYRSKGIRIEMVAPQNEFNSCQVFPSCIWTAESLSRFVGTYLGPEMQKLGVKILFGTMERKNDLMIDTVMKSEAGKYVSAIGFQWAGKGAIKAVHEKYPELKLVQTESECGDGKNSWDYCFYTWNLMKHYLSNGTSVYMYWNISLEEDGLSHWFWRQNSLVSVDKDTKTYRYTPEYYLMKQFSHFVQPGARRIETSGRYDNLLAFRNPDNSIVVVAANEENFEQPLKVRIGKFILPVNLESRSINTFVIPQK
;
A
#
# COMPACT_ATOMS: atom_id res chain seq x y z
N MET A 1 14.42 -27.17 -19.42
CA MET A 1 14.67 -28.41 -20.18
C MET A 1 13.50 -28.59 -21.12
N MET A 2 13.75 -28.56 -22.43
CA MET A 2 12.69 -28.83 -23.41
C MET A 2 12.18 -30.27 -23.20
N ASN A 3 10.86 -30.40 -23.17
CA ASN A 3 10.19 -31.68 -22.96
C ASN A 3 10.49 -32.60 -24.17
N GLU A 4 10.88 -33.86 -23.96
CA GLU A 4 11.25 -34.81 -25.00
C GLU A 4 10.19 -35.01 -26.11
N ARG A 5 8.91 -34.72 -25.80
CA ARG A 5 7.82 -34.79 -26.80
C ARG A 5 7.86 -33.64 -27.82
N GLU A 6 8.30 -32.45 -27.46
CA GLU A 6 8.43 -31.33 -28.41
C GLU A 6 9.64 -31.47 -29.31
N SER A 7 10.74 -32.02 -28.79
CA SER A 7 11.91 -32.32 -29.61
C SER A 7 11.62 -33.41 -30.66
N HIS A 8 10.79 -34.40 -30.35
CA HIS A 8 10.36 -35.43 -31.31
C HIS A 8 9.43 -34.88 -32.40
N SER A 9 8.53 -33.92 -32.06
CA SER A 9 7.66 -33.28 -33.07
C SER A 9 8.45 -32.41 -34.03
N LEU A 10 9.42 -31.65 -33.55
CA LEU A 10 10.28 -30.80 -34.37
C LEU A 10 11.22 -31.64 -35.27
N CYS A 11 11.80 -32.71 -34.73
CA CYS A 11 12.62 -33.66 -35.50
C CYS A 11 11.83 -34.37 -36.59
N SER A 12 10.61 -34.83 -36.33
CA SER A 12 9.77 -35.49 -37.32
C SER A 12 9.32 -34.54 -38.43
N PHE A 13 9.02 -33.26 -38.11
CA PHE A 13 8.70 -32.22 -39.08
C PHE A 13 9.92 -31.87 -39.96
N LEU A 14 11.10 -31.70 -39.38
CA LEU A 14 12.35 -31.45 -40.09
C LEU A 14 12.74 -32.63 -40.98
N PHE A 15 12.50 -33.86 -40.52
CA PHE A 15 12.76 -35.07 -41.32
C PHE A 15 11.84 -35.15 -42.54
N SER A 16 10.54 -34.84 -42.37
CA SER A 16 9.55 -34.76 -43.46
C SER A 16 9.91 -33.66 -44.48
N CYS A 17 10.35 -32.49 -44.00
CA CYS A 17 10.82 -31.41 -44.90
C CYS A 17 12.10 -31.79 -45.67
N LEU A 18 13.05 -32.49 -45.03
CA LEU A 18 14.27 -32.96 -45.66
C LEU A 18 13.99 -34.06 -46.68
N GLU A 19 13.03 -34.96 -46.45
CA GLU A 19 12.63 -35.99 -47.44
C GLU A 19 11.97 -35.38 -48.67
N ASN A 20 11.18 -34.32 -48.51
CA ASN A 20 10.56 -33.60 -49.65
C ASN A 20 11.58 -32.78 -50.47
N LEU A 21 12.75 -32.45 -49.92
CA LEU A 21 13.83 -31.74 -50.60
C LEU A 21 14.82 -32.70 -51.32
N ARG A 22 14.84 -34.01 -51.01
CA ARG A 22 15.69 -35.01 -51.65
C ARG A 22 15.59 -35.02 -53.18
N PRO A 23 14.38 -34.98 -53.80
CA PRO A 23 14.28 -34.96 -55.27
C PRO A 23 14.92 -33.69 -55.86
N ALA A 24 14.78 -32.54 -55.22
CA ALA A 24 15.36 -31.29 -55.69
C ALA A 24 16.89 -31.27 -55.62
N LEU A 25 17.46 -31.86 -54.54
CA LEU A 25 18.92 -32.02 -54.40
C LEU A 25 19.51 -33.01 -55.35
N CYS A 26 18.77 -34.09 -55.67
CA CYS A 26 19.18 -35.07 -56.74
C CYS A 26 19.12 -34.41 -58.11
N LEU A 27 18.13 -33.62 -58.42
CA LEU A 27 17.99 -32.84 -59.65
C LEU A 27 19.13 -31.83 -59.80
N LEU A 28 19.50 -31.13 -58.75
CA LEU A 28 20.64 -30.19 -58.73
C LEU A 28 21.98 -30.88 -58.96
N LYS A 29 22.20 -32.07 -58.42
CA LYS A 29 23.39 -32.89 -58.71
C LYS A 29 23.41 -33.41 -60.18
N TYR A 30 22.25 -33.79 -60.69
CA TYR A 30 22.09 -34.23 -62.07
C TYR A 30 22.35 -33.08 -63.06
N LEU A 31 21.81 -31.90 -62.82
CA LEU A 31 22.02 -30.70 -63.60
C LEU A 31 23.48 -30.22 -63.59
N ASN A 32 24.21 -30.40 -62.51
CA ASN A 32 25.66 -30.08 -62.45
C ASN A 32 26.52 -31.02 -63.30
N ASN A 33 26.15 -32.31 -63.48
CA ASN A 33 26.88 -33.27 -64.30
C ASN A 33 26.66 -33.12 -65.82
N ILE A 34 25.58 -32.38 -66.22
CA ILE A 34 25.27 -32.11 -67.64
C ILE A 34 26.04 -30.89 -68.20
N LYS A 35 26.79 -30.21 -67.38
CA LYS A 35 27.45 -28.92 -67.70
C LYS A 35 28.49 -29.04 -68.87
N GLU A 36 28.98 -30.21 -69.23
CA GLU A 36 30.04 -30.35 -70.19
C GLU A 36 29.59 -30.68 -71.66
N SER A 37 28.27 -30.80 -71.93
CA SER A 37 27.77 -31.26 -73.21
C SER A 37 26.70 -30.44 -73.89
N VAL A 38 26.52 -29.13 -73.48
CA VAL A 38 25.35 -28.36 -73.87
C VAL A 38 25.72 -27.05 -74.57
N THR A 39 24.97 -26.64 -75.62
CA THR A 39 25.12 -25.36 -76.31
C THR A 39 24.88 -24.13 -75.38
N LEU A 40 25.49 -22.96 -75.70
CA LEU A 40 25.48 -21.78 -74.88
C LEU A 40 24.05 -21.37 -74.42
N LEU A 41 23.05 -21.60 -75.25
CA LEU A 41 21.65 -21.25 -74.90
C LEU A 41 21.06 -22.20 -73.84
N GLN A 42 21.39 -23.49 -73.89
CA GLN A 42 21.00 -24.48 -72.93
C GLN A 42 21.74 -24.25 -71.58
N TYR A 43 23.00 -23.81 -71.66
CA TYR A 43 23.79 -23.45 -70.50
C TYR A 43 23.19 -22.27 -69.74
N LEU A 44 22.76 -21.23 -70.46
CA LEU A 44 22.11 -20.08 -69.88
C LEU A 44 20.73 -20.42 -69.20
N HIS A 45 19.94 -21.31 -69.84
CA HIS A 45 18.70 -21.80 -69.32
C HIS A 45 18.90 -22.61 -68.01
N ILE A 46 19.85 -23.50 -68.01
CA ILE A 46 20.18 -24.30 -66.83
C ILE A 46 20.69 -23.41 -65.70
N HIS A 47 21.50 -22.41 -66.01
CA HIS A 47 22.06 -21.51 -65.05
C HIS A 47 20.97 -20.60 -64.46
N LEU A 48 19.96 -20.19 -65.21
CA LEU A 48 18.82 -19.43 -64.77
C LEU A 48 17.91 -20.24 -63.83
N ILE A 49 17.61 -21.50 -64.24
CA ILE A 49 16.83 -22.43 -63.40
C ILE A 49 17.57 -22.70 -62.09
N TYR A 50 18.89 -22.92 -62.13
CA TYR A 50 19.71 -23.14 -60.95
C TYR A 50 19.67 -21.93 -59.99
N ARG A 51 19.79 -20.71 -60.52
CA ARG A 51 19.66 -19.47 -59.71
C ARG A 51 18.27 -19.31 -59.11
N ILE A 52 17.21 -19.56 -59.87
CA ILE A 52 15.83 -19.47 -59.38
C ILE A 52 15.60 -20.51 -58.26
N MET A 53 16.02 -21.73 -58.46
CA MET A 53 15.90 -22.79 -57.44
C MET A 53 16.72 -22.48 -56.18
N LYS A 54 17.95 -21.97 -56.33
CA LYS A 54 18.78 -21.56 -55.21
C LYS A 54 18.15 -20.45 -54.40
N ASN A 55 17.55 -19.45 -55.07
CA ASN A 55 16.85 -18.35 -54.42
C ASN A 55 15.55 -18.83 -53.76
N LEU A 56 14.79 -19.72 -54.36
CA LEU A 56 13.60 -20.35 -53.79
C LEU A 56 13.93 -21.17 -52.53
N ILE A 57 14.97 -21.96 -52.57
CA ILE A 57 15.45 -22.71 -51.40
C ILE A 57 15.89 -21.76 -50.28
N SER A 58 16.58 -20.67 -50.62
CA SER A 58 16.98 -19.64 -49.63
C SER A 58 15.78 -18.91 -49.01
N ILE A 59 14.75 -18.64 -49.80
CA ILE A 59 13.50 -18.03 -49.32
C ILE A 59 12.74 -19.01 -48.42
N VAL A 60 12.65 -20.29 -48.77
CA VAL A 60 12.02 -21.33 -47.97
C VAL A 60 12.75 -21.52 -46.63
N ILE A 61 14.09 -21.54 -46.64
CA ILE A 61 14.89 -21.62 -45.42
C ILE A 61 14.71 -20.37 -44.56
N LEU A 62 14.64 -19.18 -45.17
CA LEU A 62 14.41 -17.92 -44.46
C LEU A 62 13.01 -17.86 -43.86
N THR A 63 11.97 -18.32 -44.59
CA THR A 63 10.59 -18.41 -44.08
C THR A 63 10.45 -19.46 -42.98
N ILE A 64 11.10 -20.60 -43.08
CA ILE A 64 11.13 -21.61 -42.01
C ILE A 64 11.86 -21.05 -40.77
N SER A 65 12.97 -20.32 -40.97
CA SER A 65 13.69 -19.66 -39.86
C SER A 65 12.87 -18.53 -39.23
N LEU A 66 12.12 -17.78 -40.00
CA LEU A 66 11.21 -16.74 -39.49
C LEU A 66 9.98 -17.34 -38.78
N CYS A 67 9.42 -18.45 -39.29
CA CYS A 67 8.34 -19.17 -38.59
C CYS A 67 8.82 -19.89 -37.32
N ALA A 68 10.06 -20.33 -37.24
CA ALA A 68 10.64 -20.91 -36.04
C ALA A 68 10.94 -19.84 -34.97
N CYS A 69 11.06 -18.57 -35.35
CA CYS A 69 11.25 -17.44 -34.41
C CYS A 69 9.95 -16.86 -33.83
N THR A 70 8.78 -17.26 -34.31
CA THR A 70 7.49 -16.90 -33.71
C THR A 70 7.00 -17.96 -32.71
N GLN A 71 7.89 -18.58 -31.95
CA GLN A 71 7.47 -19.19 -30.70
C GLN A 71 6.93 -18.04 -29.82
N HIS A 72 5.65 -18.08 -29.53
CA HIS A 72 5.06 -17.28 -28.45
C HIS A 72 5.83 -17.63 -27.17
N ARG A 73 6.92 -16.91 -26.93
CA ARG A 73 7.57 -16.99 -25.62
C ARG A 73 6.52 -16.54 -24.62
N SER A 74 6.12 -17.43 -23.74
CA SER A 74 5.31 -17.07 -22.58
C SER A 74 6.01 -15.89 -21.87
N PRO A 75 5.25 -14.92 -21.35
CA PRO A 75 5.85 -13.81 -20.62
C PRO A 75 6.74 -14.37 -19.50
N ALA A 76 7.94 -13.83 -19.38
CA ALA A 76 8.76 -14.04 -18.19
C ALA A 76 8.08 -13.32 -17.03
N VAL A 77 7.86 -14.02 -15.93
CA VAL A 77 7.27 -13.48 -14.70
C VAL A 77 8.39 -13.14 -13.73
N GLU A 78 8.41 -11.94 -13.23
CA GLU A 78 9.25 -11.56 -12.10
C GLU A 78 8.64 -12.13 -10.82
N TRP A 79 9.44 -12.79 -9.99
CA TRP A 79 9.00 -13.36 -8.73
C TRP A 79 9.91 -12.90 -7.59
N ILE A 80 9.30 -12.30 -6.60
CA ILE A 80 9.95 -11.85 -5.36
C ILE A 80 9.27 -12.55 -4.18
N SER A 81 10.04 -13.18 -3.29
CA SER A 81 9.52 -13.75 -2.06
C SER A 81 10.14 -13.12 -0.82
N THR A 82 9.44 -13.26 0.30
CA THR A 82 9.91 -12.90 1.62
C THR A 82 9.49 -13.97 2.61
N THR A 83 10.46 -14.49 3.37
CA THR A 83 10.28 -15.36 4.54
C THR A 83 11.00 -14.74 5.74
N ALA A 84 10.90 -15.35 6.91
CA ALA A 84 11.62 -14.89 8.09
C ALA A 84 13.15 -14.88 7.90
N ASP A 85 13.69 -15.82 7.11
CA ASP A 85 15.12 -16.03 6.91
C ASP A 85 15.64 -15.47 5.58
N SER A 86 14.75 -15.11 4.66
CA SER A 86 15.07 -14.66 3.30
C SER A 86 14.20 -13.49 2.90
N LEU A 87 14.74 -12.27 3.05
CA LEU A 87 13.99 -11.03 2.93
C LEU A 87 14.08 -10.44 1.52
N PHE A 88 12.93 -10.28 0.87
CA PHE A 88 12.77 -9.63 -0.45
C PHE A 88 13.71 -10.21 -1.53
N VAL A 89 13.68 -11.53 -1.68
CA VAL A 89 14.56 -12.28 -2.59
C VAL A 89 13.94 -12.36 -3.98
N SER A 90 14.72 -11.97 -4.99
CA SER A 90 14.36 -12.16 -6.40
C SER A 90 14.71 -13.58 -6.84
N HIS A 91 13.75 -14.27 -7.42
CA HIS A 91 13.92 -15.60 -7.97
C HIS A 91 14.22 -15.55 -9.46
N PRO A 92 14.90 -16.59 -10.01
CA PRO A 92 15.04 -16.73 -11.46
C PRO A 92 13.68 -16.64 -12.16
N GLY A 93 13.62 -15.97 -13.29
CA GLY A 93 12.37 -15.77 -14.04
C GLY A 93 11.66 -17.09 -14.31
N ILE A 94 10.40 -17.18 -13.90
CA ILE A 94 9.50 -18.28 -14.19
C ILE A 94 8.70 -17.98 -15.46
N PHE A 95 8.27 -19.03 -16.15
CA PHE A 95 7.49 -18.89 -17.36
C PHE A 95 6.10 -19.47 -17.17
N MET A 96 5.11 -18.75 -17.65
CA MET A 96 3.76 -19.29 -17.74
C MET A 96 3.67 -20.29 -18.89
N SER A 97 2.85 -21.31 -18.73
CA SER A 97 2.47 -22.23 -19.80
C SER A 97 1.05 -21.97 -20.28
N GLU A 98 0.68 -22.42 -21.48
CA GLU A 98 -0.73 -22.38 -21.89
C GLU A 98 -1.57 -23.27 -20.96
N PHE A 99 -2.78 -22.81 -20.67
CA PHE A 99 -3.69 -23.51 -19.77
C PHE A 99 -4.18 -24.81 -20.44
N VAL A 100 -3.94 -25.92 -19.78
CA VAL A 100 -4.31 -27.26 -20.28
C VAL A 100 -5.16 -28.04 -19.25
N ASP A 101 -5.18 -27.59 -17.97
CA ASP A 101 -5.78 -28.35 -16.86
C ASP A 101 -6.41 -27.42 -15.77
N SER A 102 -6.67 -27.94 -14.59
CA SER A 102 -7.30 -27.21 -13.49
C SER A 102 -6.36 -26.16 -12.86
N ALA A 103 -6.91 -25.02 -12.45
CA ALA A 103 -6.24 -24.00 -11.64
C ALA A 103 -6.76 -24.03 -10.19
N ASP A 104 -5.93 -23.57 -9.25
CA ASP A 104 -6.33 -23.37 -7.86
C ASP A 104 -7.07 -22.06 -7.68
N VAL A 105 -6.68 -21.05 -8.48
CA VAL A 105 -7.31 -19.73 -8.53
C VAL A 105 -7.20 -19.15 -9.93
N GLU A 106 -8.22 -18.40 -10.32
CA GLU A 106 -8.28 -17.65 -11.58
C GLU A 106 -8.35 -16.14 -11.31
N ILE A 107 -7.54 -15.37 -12.02
CA ILE A 107 -7.60 -13.91 -12.06
C ILE A 107 -8.61 -13.50 -13.13
N LEU A 108 -9.73 -12.91 -12.73
CA LEU A 108 -10.84 -12.53 -13.62
C LEU A 108 -10.53 -11.18 -14.29
N LEU A 109 -9.70 -11.20 -15.32
CA LEU A 109 -9.15 -9.99 -15.96
C LEU A 109 -10.22 -8.98 -16.42
N ASP A 110 -11.43 -9.43 -16.71
CA ASP A 110 -12.52 -8.59 -17.17
C ASP A 110 -13.34 -7.97 -16.02
N ASN A 111 -13.02 -8.31 -14.75
CA ASN A 111 -13.70 -7.84 -13.56
C ASN A 111 -12.81 -6.89 -12.74
N PRO A 112 -12.52 -5.66 -13.22
CA PRO A 112 -11.78 -4.68 -12.45
C PRO A 112 -12.65 -4.15 -11.30
N MET A 113 -12.05 -4.12 -10.11
CA MET A 113 -12.65 -3.59 -8.89
C MET A 113 -12.19 -2.13 -8.67
N GLN A 114 -12.04 -1.70 -7.42
CA GLN A 114 -11.62 -0.35 -7.07
C GLN A 114 -10.23 -0.01 -7.61
N GLU A 115 -10.02 1.28 -7.78
CA GLU A 115 -8.71 1.87 -8.08
C GLU A 115 -7.89 2.02 -6.80
N ILE A 116 -6.61 1.70 -6.86
CA ILE A 116 -5.66 1.87 -5.78
C ILE A 116 -5.01 3.26 -5.92
N ASP A 117 -5.27 4.12 -4.96
CA ASP A 117 -4.67 5.46 -4.90
C ASP A 117 -3.23 5.42 -4.36
N GLY A 118 -2.88 4.38 -3.60
CA GLY A 118 -1.51 4.17 -3.12
C GLY A 118 -1.42 3.51 -1.74
N PHE A 119 -0.18 3.36 -1.31
CA PHE A 119 0.21 2.84 -0.01
C PHE A 119 1.08 3.87 0.71
N GLY A 120 1.08 3.83 2.04
CA GLY A 120 1.86 4.76 2.81
C GLY A 120 1.91 4.45 4.29
N ALA A 121 2.36 5.45 5.08
CA ALA A 121 2.44 5.34 6.53
C ALA A 121 2.29 6.73 7.20
N CYS A 122 2.24 6.73 8.55
CA CYS A 122 2.04 7.94 9.32
C CYS A 122 3.36 8.55 9.79
N PHE A 123 3.47 9.86 9.63
CA PHE A 123 4.53 10.67 10.21
C PHE A 123 4.16 11.00 11.66
N ASN A 124 4.95 10.48 12.62
CA ASN A 124 4.78 10.72 14.05
C ASN A 124 6.05 11.38 14.62
N GLU A 125 5.93 12.17 15.69
CA GLU A 125 7.08 12.81 16.31
C GLU A 125 8.12 11.80 16.79
N LEU A 126 7.67 10.73 17.49
CA LEU A 126 8.58 9.67 17.96
C LEU A 126 9.26 8.93 16.81
N GLY A 127 8.62 8.88 15.64
CA GLY A 127 9.26 8.35 14.42
C GLY A 127 10.44 9.19 13.97
N TRP A 128 10.32 10.51 13.96
CA TRP A 128 11.46 11.38 13.64
C TRP A 128 12.53 11.39 14.73
N THR A 129 12.11 11.33 15.99
CA THR A 129 13.03 11.24 17.13
C THR A 129 13.90 9.98 17.02
N SER A 130 13.30 8.82 16.77
CA SER A 130 14.05 7.57 16.59
C SER A 130 15.03 7.63 15.41
N LEU A 131 14.61 8.14 14.25
CA LEU A 131 15.50 8.33 13.11
C LEU A 131 16.61 9.34 13.38
N SER A 132 16.38 10.31 14.25
CA SER A 132 17.39 11.33 14.63
C SER A 132 18.49 10.79 15.52
N GLU A 133 18.30 9.60 16.13
CA GLU A 133 19.35 8.89 16.85
C GLU A 133 20.43 8.32 15.93
N LEU A 134 20.12 8.12 14.65
CA LEU A 134 21.03 7.60 13.63
C LEU A 134 21.90 8.71 13.04
N ASN A 135 23.01 8.33 12.44
CA ASN A 135 23.79 9.25 11.61
C ASN A 135 22.99 9.71 10.37
N SER A 136 23.44 10.77 9.71
CA SER A 136 22.73 11.35 8.57
C SER A 136 22.61 10.40 7.38
N GLU A 137 23.65 9.60 7.12
CA GLU A 137 23.69 8.67 5.99
C GLU A 137 22.64 7.56 6.15
N ASP A 138 22.59 6.92 7.31
CA ASP A 138 21.59 5.88 7.61
C ASP A 138 20.16 6.42 7.55
N ARG A 139 19.93 7.61 8.13
CA ARG A 139 18.63 8.27 8.07
C ARG A 139 18.20 8.58 6.64
N GLU A 140 19.10 9.12 5.81
CA GLU A 140 18.83 9.41 4.40
C GLU A 140 18.55 8.14 3.60
N ASN A 141 19.28 7.05 3.86
CA ASN A 141 19.06 5.74 3.23
C ASN A 141 17.67 5.19 3.59
N ILE A 142 17.27 5.25 4.86
CA ILE A 142 15.92 4.83 5.29
C ILE A 142 14.83 5.63 4.56
N ILE A 143 14.97 6.96 4.52
CA ILE A 143 13.99 7.82 3.81
C ILE A 143 13.93 7.47 2.32
N LYS A 144 15.08 7.23 1.69
CA LYS A 144 15.14 6.79 0.30
C LYS A 144 14.48 5.43 0.10
N ASP A 145 14.75 4.47 0.98
CA ASP A 145 14.18 3.12 0.90
C ASP A 145 12.66 3.10 1.11
N LEU A 146 12.11 4.04 1.86
CA LEU A 146 10.66 4.18 2.08
C LEU A 146 9.95 4.88 0.89
N PHE A 147 10.53 5.96 0.36
CA PHE A 147 9.79 6.86 -0.52
C PHE A 147 10.24 6.85 -1.99
N SER A 148 11.46 6.38 -2.31
CA SER A 148 11.89 6.29 -3.71
C SER A 148 11.15 5.21 -4.49
N LYS A 149 11.11 5.36 -5.83
CA LYS A 149 10.51 4.37 -6.74
C LYS A 149 11.22 3.01 -6.70
N ASP A 150 12.53 3.03 -6.42
CA ASP A 150 13.34 1.80 -6.30
C ASP A 150 13.22 1.17 -4.90
N GLY A 151 12.69 1.91 -3.92
CA GLY A 151 12.41 1.47 -2.56
C GLY A 151 10.99 0.90 -2.41
N MET A 152 10.34 1.25 -1.29
CA MET A 152 8.92 0.88 -1.05
C MET A 152 7.94 1.68 -1.92
N ASN A 153 8.37 2.79 -2.51
CA ASN A 153 7.54 3.62 -3.38
C ASN A 153 6.27 4.16 -2.68
N PHE A 154 6.33 4.46 -1.39
CA PHE A 154 5.20 5.07 -0.69
C PHE A 154 4.76 6.37 -1.36
N SER A 155 3.47 6.47 -1.64
CA SER A 155 2.87 7.57 -2.41
C SER A 155 1.87 8.41 -1.62
N VAL A 156 1.51 7.95 -0.42
CA VAL A 156 0.58 8.63 0.48
C VAL A 156 1.22 8.73 1.88
N GLY A 157 1.04 9.86 2.54
CA GLY A 157 1.49 10.08 3.91
C GLY A 157 0.36 10.65 4.76
N ARG A 158 0.21 10.15 5.99
CA ARG A 158 -0.65 10.72 7.02
C ARG A 158 0.18 11.47 8.04
N MET A 159 -0.36 12.54 8.61
CA MET A 159 0.26 13.26 9.70
C MET A 159 -0.78 13.70 10.73
N PRO A 160 -0.41 13.86 12.00
CA PRO A 160 -1.29 14.43 12.99
C PRO A 160 -1.43 15.94 12.79
N LEU A 161 -2.53 16.49 13.28
CA LEU A 161 -2.80 17.92 13.45
C LEU A 161 -2.80 18.21 14.95
N GLY A 162 -1.65 18.58 15.49
CA GLY A 162 -1.35 18.59 16.91
C GLY A 162 -0.90 17.23 17.46
N ALA A 163 -0.91 17.06 18.76
CA ALA A 163 -0.43 15.84 19.41
C ALA A 163 -1.29 14.61 19.11
N ASN A 164 -0.62 13.45 19.00
CA ASN A 164 -1.22 12.11 18.95
C ASN A 164 -0.61 11.22 20.06
N ASP A 165 -0.90 9.92 20.03
CA ASP A 165 -0.37 8.91 20.96
C ASP A 165 1.14 8.61 20.78
N PHE A 166 1.75 8.97 19.65
CA PHE A 166 3.19 8.89 19.38
C PHE A 166 3.85 10.27 19.26
N SER A 167 3.31 11.27 19.93
CA SER A 167 3.95 12.58 20.13
C SER A 167 4.91 12.57 21.30
N ARG A 168 5.90 13.48 21.30
CA ARG A 168 6.84 13.70 22.41
C ARG A 168 6.14 14.18 23.68
N ASP A 169 5.20 15.14 23.49
CA ASP A 169 4.37 15.71 24.52
C ASP A 169 2.96 15.98 23.97
N TRP A 170 2.01 16.32 24.86
CA TRP A 170 0.70 16.81 24.44
C TRP A 170 0.75 18.29 24.12
N TYR A 171 0.32 18.63 22.94
CA TYR A 171 0.25 20.01 22.48
C TYR A 171 -0.90 20.18 21.48
N SER A 172 -1.37 21.40 21.32
CA SER A 172 -2.09 21.87 20.17
C SER A 172 -1.45 23.15 19.64
N TYR A 173 -1.90 23.62 18.50
CA TYR A 173 -1.35 24.86 17.94
C TYR A 173 -1.90 26.13 18.60
N ASN A 174 -2.85 26.01 19.51
CA ASN A 174 -3.40 27.15 20.27
C ASN A 174 -4.09 26.70 21.54
N GLU A 175 -3.43 26.82 22.69
CA GLU A 175 -4.01 26.53 24.01
C GLU A 175 -4.48 27.81 24.75
N THR A 176 -4.51 28.97 24.07
CA THR A 176 -5.05 30.21 24.66
C THR A 176 -6.57 30.11 24.78
N ASP A 177 -7.09 30.13 26.02
CA ASP A 177 -8.52 29.93 26.28
C ASP A 177 -9.36 30.99 25.55
N LYS A 178 -10.33 30.49 24.76
CA LYS A 178 -11.28 31.31 23.97
C LYS A 178 -10.64 32.23 22.94
N ASP A 179 -9.45 31.94 22.46
CA ASP A 179 -8.87 32.62 21.30
C ASP A 179 -9.59 32.20 20.02
N PHE A 180 -10.84 32.65 19.85
CA PHE A 180 -11.70 32.28 18.74
C PHE A 180 -11.17 32.77 17.38
N GLU A 181 -10.34 33.82 17.36
CA GLU A 181 -9.72 34.37 16.13
C GLU A 181 -8.36 33.70 15.82
N MET A 182 -7.90 32.76 16.64
CA MET A 182 -6.63 32.07 16.50
C MET A 182 -5.42 33.02 16.36
N GLU A 183 -5.38 34.08 17.15
CA GLU A 183 -4.27 35.06 17.13
C GLU A 183 -2.96 34.42 17.62
N ASN A 184 -3.05 33.50 18.58
CA ASN A 184 -1.92 32.79 19.19
C ASN A 184 -1.62 31.41 18.53
N PHE A 185 -2.14 31.18 17.31
CA PHE A 185 -1.89 29.94 16.58
C PHE A 185 -0.41 29.80 16.18
N SER A 186 0.21 28.67 16.48
CA SER A 186 1.63 28.40 16.15
C SER A 186 1.88 26.92 15.88
N ILE A 187 2.60 26.61 14.80
CA ILE A 187 3.09 25.27 14.47
C ILE A 187 4.56 25.06 14.89
N ALA A 188 5.06 25.86 15.84
CA ALA A 188 6.49 25.85 16.22
C ALA A 188 6.95 24.46 16.70
N ASN A 189 6.09 23.69 17.37
CA ASN A 189 6.41 22.32 17.78
C ASN A 189 6.72 21.41 16.58
N ASP A 190 5.93 21.52 15.52
CA ASP A 190 6.10 20.68 14.33
C ASP A 190 7.37 21.02 13.53
N GLU A 191 7.89 22.25 13.71
CA GLU A 191 9.14 22.66 13.05
C GLU A 191 10.36 21.89 13.56
N GLU A 192 10.27 21.27 14.73
CA GLU A 192 11.33 20.46 15.31
C GLU A 192 11.32 19.01 14.80
N THR A 193 10.16 18.47 14.46
CA THR A 193 9.97 17.03 14.18
C THR A 193 9.22 16.75 12.89
N LEU A 194 7.92 17.00 12.83
CA LEU A 194 7.05 16.60 11.72
C LEU A 194 7.45 17.28 10.40
N ILE A 195 7.73 18.57 10.42
CA ILE A 195 8.11 19.32 9.22
C ILE A 195 9.45 18.83 8.64
N PRO A 196 10.55 18.65 9.42
CA PRO A 196 11.76 18.03 8.92
C PRO A 196 11.54 16.63 8.35
N PHE A 197 10.74 15.79 9.03
CA PHE A 197 10.45 14.44 8.58
C PHE A 197 9.74 14.44 7.22
N ILE A 198 8.66 15.21 7.10
CA ILE A 198 7.89 15.32 5.86
C ILE A 198 8.73 15.92 4.73
N LYS A 199 9.57 16.92 5.02
CA LYS A 199 10.46 17.51 4.02
C LYS A 199 11.51 16.53 3.53
N ALA A 200 12.06 15.69 4.40
CA ALA A 200 12.98 14.62 4.00
C ALA A 200 12.28 13.64 3.03
N ALA A 201 11.05 13.24 3.31
CA ALA A 201 10.25 12.40 2.41
C ALA A 201 9.95 13.10 1.06
N LEU A 202 9.53 14.37 1.10
CA LEU A 202 9.23 15.17 -0.11
C LEU A 202 10.48 15.43 -0.98
N ALA A 203 11.66 15.48 -0.39
CA ALA A 203 12.91 15.61 -1.16
C ALA A 203 13.18 14.38 -2.03
N VAL A 204 12.77 13.19 -1.58
CA VAL A 204 12.87 11.94 -2.32
C VAL A 204 11.65 11.73 -3.23
N ARG A 205 10.46 12.09 -2.74
CA ARG A 205 9.19 11.95 -3.43
C ARG A 205 8.40 13.26 -3.47
N PRO A 206 8.66 14.14 -4.45
CA PRO A 206 7.99 15.45 -4.52
C PRO A 206 6.48 15.38 -4.76
N ASP A 207 5.97 14.26 -5.30
CA ASP A 207 4.55 14.00 -5.56
C ASP A 207 3.87 13.20 -4.43
N LEU A 208 4.51 13.09 -3.25
CA LEU A 208 3.90 12.46 -2.07
C LEU A 208 2.63 13.21 -1.67
N ARG A 209 1.52 12.47 -1.62
CA ARG A 209 0.20 13.00 -1.26
C ARG A 209 0.02 12.94 0.24
N LEU A 210 -0.30 14.08 0.86
CA LEU A 210 -0.39 14.20 2.30
C LEU A 210 -1.81 14.49 2.76
N TRP A 211 -2.20 13.83 3.85
CA TRP A 211 -3.44 14.14 4.56
C TRP A 211 -3.21 14.19 6.07
N ALA A 212 -4.09 14.91 6.77
CA ALA A 212 -3.94 15.17 8.20
C ALA A 212 -5.23 14.92 8.98
N SER A 213 -5.10 14.59 10.27
CA SER A 213 -6.20 14.45 11.20
C SER A 213 -5.82 14.92 12.61
N PRO A 214 -6.69 15.65 13.33
CA PRO A 214 -6.49 15.91 14.74
C PRO A 214 -6.87 14.68 15.57
N TRP A 215 -6.10 14.42 16.62
CA TRP A 215 -6.49 13.51 17.71
C TRP A 215 -7.27 14.27 18.79
N CYS A 216 -6.81 15.46 19.12
CA CYS A 216 -7.49 16.34 20.04
C CYS A 216 -7.48 17.79 19.49
N PRO A 217 -8.61 18.50 19.50
CA PRO A 217 -8.60 19.95 19.30
C PRO A 217 -7.92 20.63 20.49
N PRO A 218 -7.63 21.95 20.43
CA PRO A 218 -7.26 22.71 21.62
C PRO A 218 -8.15 22.39 22.82
N THR A 219 -7.54 22.15 23.97
CA THR A 219 -8.28 21.62 25.16
C THR A 219 -9.45 22.50 25.60
N TRP A 220 -9.34 23.81 25.42
CA TRP A 220 -10.40 24.77 25.75
C TRP A 220 -11.66 24.63 24.86
N MET A 221 -11.57 23.89 23.74
CA MET A 221 -12.71 23.56 22.88
C MET A 221 -13.48 22.32 23.33
N LYS A 222 -13.01 21.62 24.37
CA LYS A 222 -13.65 20.42 24.92
C LYS A 222 -14.35 20.69 26.24
N TYR A 223 -15.43 19.96 26.50
CA TYR A 223 -16.17 20.08 27.77
C TYR A 223 -15.32 19.71 28.98
N ASN A 224 -14.45 18.68 28.84
CA ASN A 224 -13.56 18.26 29.92
C ASN A 224 -12.26 19.06 30.02
N LYS A 225 -11.98 19.98 29.10
CA LYS A 225 -10.76 20.81 29.04
C LYS A 225 -9.45 20.01 29.17
N HIS A 226 -9.42 18.83 28.60
CA HIS A 226 -8.31 17.91 28.73
C HIS A 226 -8.02 17.23 27.38
N TYR A 227 -6.75 16.83 27.12
CA TYR A 227 -6.38 16.16 25.88
C TYR A 227 -7.06 14.79 25.73
N ALA A 228 -7.08 13.95 26.77
CA ALA A 228 -7.71 12.64 26.75
C ALA A 228 -9.24 12.72 26.97
N CYS A 229 -9.92 11.60 26.69
CA CYS A 229 -11.34 11.41 26.98
C CYS A 229 -11.61 10.27 27.96
N MET A 230 -10.68 9.33 28.14
CA MET A 230 -10.84 8.19 29.03
C MET A 230 -9.99 8.37 30.28
N TYR A 231 -10.61 8.21 31.45
CA TYR A 231 -9.92 8.17 32.73
C TYR A 231 -9.04 6.93 32.84
N GLN A 232 -7.86 7.11 33.38
CA GLN A 232 -6.97 6.02 33.75
C GLN A 232 -6.86 5.93 35.26
N ASP A 233 -7.24 4.80 35.82
CA ASP A 233 -6.98 4.50 37.21
C ASP A 233 -5.48 4.34 37.48
N PRO A 234 -4.85 5.17 38.34
CA PRO A 234 -3.41 5.13 38.57
C PRO A 234 -2.87 3.78 39.08
N GLU A 235 -3.66 3.05 39.88
CA GLU A 235 -3.25 1.76 40.43
C GLU A 235 -3.19 0.72 39.31
N THR A 236 -4.19 0.67 38.44
CA THR A 236 -4.24 -0.20 37.25
C THR A 236 -3.08 0.09 36.29
N VAL A 237 -2.76 1.38 36.08
CA VAL A 237 -1.61 1.78 35.23
C VAL A 237 -0.30 1.26 35.84
N GLN A 238 -0.09 1.46 37.14
CA GLN A 238 1.13 1.01 37.82
C GLN A 238 1.28 -0.53 37.78
N GLU A 239 0.18 -1.27 37.94
CA GLU A 239 0.19 -2.71 37.85
C GLU A 239 0.56 -3.21 36.44
N ASN A 240 -0.04 -2.61 35.41
CA ASN A 240 0.29 -2.90 34.02
C ASN A 240 1.76 -2.58 33.69
N MET A 241 2.29 -1.46 34.17
CA MET A 241 3.71 -1.09 34.02
C MET A 241 4.64 -2.13 34.64
N LYS A 242 4.32 -2.57 35.85
CA LYS A 242 5.09 -3.62 36.55
C LYS A 242 5.10 -4.93 35.78
N GLN A 243 3.96 -5.34 35.21
CA GLN A 243 3.85 -6.53 34.38
C GLN A 243 4.69 -6.41 33.09
N LEU A 244 4.82 -5.21 32.54
CA LEU A 244 5.64 -4.93 31.36
C LEU A 244 7.14 -4.73 31.67
N GLY A 245 7.53 -4.78 32.95
CA GLY A 245 8.92 -4.56 33.36
C GLY A 245 9.41 -3.11 33.21
N ILE A 246 8.48 -2.15 33.14
CA ILE A 246 8.79 -0.72 32.98
C ILE A 246 9.03 -0.09 34.35
N SER A 247 10.17 0.62 34.51
CA SER A 247 10.52 1.20 35.81
C SER A 247 9.62 2.38 36.19
N ASN A 248 9.37 2.57 37.50
CA ASN A 248 8.47 3.55 38.09
C ASN A 248 8.83 5.04 37.83
N SER A 249 9.81 5.34 37.02
CA SER A 249 10.29 6.72 36.79
C SER A 249 9.49 7.51 35.74
N ILE A 250 8.57 6.86 35.04
CA ILE A 250 7.76 7.50 34.00
C ILE A 250 6.30 7.50 34.47
N THR A 251 5.77 8.68 34.76
CA THR A 251 4.36 8.88 35.10
C THR A 251 3.55 8.96 33.82
N THR A 252 2.78 7.93 33.53
CA THR A 252 1.94 7.83 32.34
C THR A 252 0.46 7.90 32.62
N VAL A 253 0.12 8.29 33.81
CA VAL A 253 -1.27 8.62 34.11
C VAL A 253 -1.60 9.91 33.35
N ASN A 254 -2.66 9.90 32.58
CA ASN A 254 -3.07 11.07 31.80
C ASN A 254 -3.64 12.22 32.66
N HIS A 255 -3.72 12.04 33.98
CA HIS A 255 -4.23 13.01 34.94
C HIS A 255 -5.68 13.46 34.73
N LEU A 256 -6.44 12.79 33.85
CA LEU A 256 -7.88 12.98 33.77
C LEU A 256 -8.53 12.53 35.07
N THR A 257 -9.49 13.29 35.57
CA THR A 257 -10.27 12.92 36.76
C THR A 257 -11.52 12.12 36.34
N PRO A 258 -12.12 11.30 37.23
CA PRO A 258 -13.31 10.51 36.89
C PRO A 258 -14.49 11.33 36.38
N ASP A 259 -14.66 12.56 36.87
CA ASP A 259 -15.72 13.49 36.46
C ASP A 259 -15.48 14.12 35.08
N GLN A 260 -14.26 14.06 34.57
CA GLN A 260 -13.90 14.48 33.22
C GLN A 260 -14.03 13.35 32.17
N GLN A 261 -14.37 12.13 32.60
CA GLN A 261 -14.54 10.97 31.74
C GLN A 261 -15.57 11.24 30.64
N GLY A 262 -15.18 10.96 29.37
CA GLY A 262 -16.08 11.00 28.24
C GLY A 262 -16.95 9.73 28.12
N ALA A 263 -17.96 9.80 27.27
CA ALA A 263 -18.79 8.65 26.95
C ALA A 263 -18.92 8.49 25.43
N GLU A 264 -18.68 7.30 24.92
CA GLU A 264 -18.92 7.00 23.51
C GLU A 264 -20.40 7.23 23.17
N GLY A 265 -20.65 7.87 22.02
CA GLY A 265 -22.00 8.29 21.62
C GLY A 265 -22.44 9.66 22.18
N ALA A 266 -21.57 10.36 22.92
CA ALA A 266 -21.80 11.75 23.37
C ALA A 266 -20.73 12.68 22.80
N ASP A 267 -21.05 13.98 22.69
CA ASP A 267 -20.10 14.97 22.21
C ASP A 267 -19.17 15.45 23.35
N MET A 268 -17.87 15.33 23.13
CA MET A 268 -16.88 15.96 24.01
C MET A 268 -16.47 17.34 23.49
N PHE A 269 -16.57 17.60 22.19
CA PHE A 269 -16.36 18.92 21.61
C PHE A 269 -17.52 19.88 21.97
N ILE A 270 -17.24 21.12 22.34
CA ILE A 270 -18.23 22.13 22.66
C ILE A 270 -19.04 22.52 21.42
N GLN A 271 -20.35 22.23 21.43
CA GLN A 271 -21.22 22.36 20.26
C GLN A 271 -21.78 23.79 20.03
N LYS A 272 -21.10 24.83 20.55
CA LYS A 272 -21.49 26.22 20.32
C LYS A 272 -20.93 26.77 19.02
N PRO A 273 -21.67 27.63 18.29
CA PRO A 273 -21.26 28.15 16.98
C PRO A 273 -19.88 28.80 16.95
N GLU A 274 -19.51 29.55 17.99
CA GLU A 274 -18.20 30.20 18.07
C GLU A 274 -17.05 29.20 18.17
N TYR A 275 -17.22 28.08 18.89
CA TYR A 275 -16.22 27.01 18.97
C TYR A 275 -16.09 26.25 17.67
N LEU A 276 -17.21 25.95 17.01
CA LEU A 276 -17.23 25.25 15.70
C LEU A 276 -16.57 26.11 14.60
N LYS A 277 -16.82 27.45 14.61
CA LYS A 277 -16.14 28.39 13.70
C LYS A 277 -14.62 28.44 13.96
N ALA A 278 -14.24 28.56 15.26
CA ALA A 278 -12.84 28.58 15.63
C ALA A 278 -12.11 27.29 15.25
N SER A 279 -12.76 26.13 15.39
CA SER A 279 -12.20 24.85 14.94
C SER A 279 -11.99 24.83 13.42
N ALA A 280 -12.95 25.29 12.63
CA ALA A 280 -12.77 25.40 11.18
C ALA A 280 -11.63 26.38 10.80
N LEU A 281 -11.50 27.49 11.55
CA LEU A 281 -10.37 28.41 11.39
C LEU A 281 -9.03 27.79 11.79
N TYR A 282 -9.00 26.96 12.83
CA TYR A 282 -7.83 26.19 13.26
C TYR A 282 -7.31 25.28 12.11
N PHE A 283 -8.20 24.54 11.46
CA PHE A 283 -7.84 23.76 10.26
C PHE A 283 -7.32 24.65 9.12
N LYS A 284 -7.97 25.77 8.86
CA LYS A 284 -7.54 26.72 7.83
C LYS A 284 -6.12 27.21 8.10
N LYS A 285 -5.85 27.69 9.31
CA LYS A 285 -4.51 28.19 9.69
C LYS A 285 -3.45 27.10 9.61
N PHE A 286 -3.76 25.86 9.98
CA PHE A 286 -2.87 24.71 9.79
C PHE A 286 -2.51 24.52 8.31
N ILE A 287 -3.49 24.48 7.42
CA ILE A 287 -3.26 24.32 5.98
C ILE A 287 -2.39 25.45 5.43
N GLU A 288 -2.68 26.71 5.83
CA GLU A 288 -1.93 27.90 5.39
C GLU A 288 -0.49 27.88 5.93
N ALA A 289 -0.29 27.49 7.19
CA ALA A 289 1.02 27.40 7.82
C ALA A 289 1.90 26.33 7.16
N TYR A 290 1.37 25.13 6.93
CA TYR A 290 2.11 24.07 6.22
C TYR A 290 2.41 24.44 4.76
N ARG A 291 1.46 25.07 4.08
CA ARG A 291 1.68 25.60 2.72
C ARG A 291 2.81 26.63 2.68
N SER A 292 2.93 27.50 3.69
CA SER A 292 4.04 28.46 3.81
C SER A 292 5.40 27.80 3.97
N LYS A 293 5.43 26.56 4.51
CA LYS A 293 6.65 25.73 4.62
C LYS A 293 6.93 24.91 3.35
N GLY A 294 6.11 25.06 2.29
CA GLY A 294 6.22 24.29 1.05
C GLY A 294 5.61 22.89 1.10
N ILE A 295 4.78 22.61 2.13
CA ILE A 295 4.11 21.33 2.32
C ILE A 295 2.63 21.48 1.96
N ARG A 296 2.17 20.73 0.96
CA ARG A 296 0.78 20.73 0.51
C ARG A 296 0.01 19.59 1.18
N ILE A 297 -1.02 19.94 1.93
CA ILE A 297 -1.99 18.98 2.46
C ILE A 297 -3.16 18.89 1.49
N GLU A 298 -3.45 17.69 0.97
CA GLU A 298 -4.51 17.48 -0.03
C GLU A 298 -5.86 17.17 0.59
N MET A 299 -5.87 16.58 1.80
CA MET A 299 -7.07 16.11 2.45
C MET A 299 -6.94 16.23 3.97
N VAL A 300 -8.05 16.44 4.67
CA VAL A 300 -8.12 16.41 6.13
C VAL A 300 -9.25 15.49 6.59
N ALA A 301 -9.03 14.77 7.69
CA ALA A 301 -10.12 14.17 8.44
C ALA A 301 -10.56 15.13 9.57
N PRO A 302 -11.86 15.27 9.85
CA PRO A 302 -12.33 16.20 10.87
C PRO A 302 -11.94 15.79 12.30
N GLN A 303 -11.73 14.48 12.54
CA GLN A 303 -11.34 13.94 13.84
C GLN A 303 -10.77 12.53 13.68
N ASN A 304 -9.64 12.22 14.35
CA ASN A 304 -9.20 10.84 14.54
C ASN A 304 -10.14 10.14 15.53
N GLU A 305 -10.58 8.92 15.21
CA GLU A 305 -11.37 8.06 16.09
C GLU A 305 -12.55 8.76 16.74
N PHE A 306 -13.32 9.50 15.95
CA PHE A 306 -14.38 10.37 16.45
C PHE A 306 -15.45 9.66 17.30
N ASN A 307 -15.56 8.34 17.18
CA ASN A 307 -16.54 7.51 17.91
C ASN A 307 -15.92 6.63 19.00
N SER A 308 -14.71 6.94 19.43
CA SER A 308 -13.95 6.17 20.43
C SER A 308 -13.42 7.08 21.55
N CYS A 309 -13.53 6.61 22.79
CA CYS A 309 -13.03 7.28 23.98
C CYS A 309 -11.65 6.73 24.32
N GLN A 310 -10.62 7.58 24.33
CA GLN A 310 -9.23 7.12 24.46
C GLN A 310 -8.49 7.76 25.63
N VAL A 311 -7.48 7.06 26.15
CA VAL A 311 -6.62 7.49 27.25
C VAL A 311 -5.52 8.49 26.81
N PHE A 312 -5.29 8.59 25.50
CA PHE A 312 -4.39 9.52 24.82
C PHE A 312 -5.18 10.68 24.19
N PRO A 313 -4.52 11.65 23.51
CA PRO A 313 -5.23 12.74 22.87
C PRO A 313 -6.38 12.24 22.01
N SER A 314 -7.60 12.66 22.33
CA SER A 314 -8.82 12.21 21.66
C SER A 314 -9.97 13.21 21.85
N CYS A 315 -10.97 13.13 20.98
CA CYS A 315 -12.19 13.91 21.11
C CYS A 315 -13.37 13.16 20.50
N ILE A 316 -14.38 12.87 21.30
CA ILE A 316 -15.56 12.13 20.87
C ILE A 316 -16.58 13.08 20.26
N TRP A 317 -17.22 12.60 19.18
CA TRP A 317 -18.31 13.27 18.50
C TRP A 317 -19.42 12.28 18.20
N THR A 318 -20.67 12.75 18.22
CA THR A 318 -21.76 12.03 17.57
C THR A 318 -21.66 12.20 16.04
N ALA A 319 -22.24 11.28 15.28
CA ALA A 319 -22.27 11.39 13.81
C ALA A 319 -23.02 12.66 13.36
N GLU A 320 -24.07 13.03 14.07
CA GLU A 320 -24.90 14.22 13.81
C GLU A 320 -24.11 15.52 14.02
N SER A 321 -23.40 15.61 15.14
CA SER A 321 -22.63 16.82 15.47
C SER A 321 -21.42 16.99 14.56
N LEU A 322 -20.71 15.90 14.27
CA LEU A 322 -19.58 15.92 13.35
C LEU A 322 -20.03 16.22 11.91
N SER A 323 -21.17 15.67 11.48
CA SER A 323 -21.78 16.01 10.19
C SER A 323 -22.18 17.49 10.11
N ARG A 324 -22.75 18.05 11.18
CA ARG A 324 -23.06 19.48 11.26
C ARG A 324 -21.78 20.33 11.18
N PHE A 325 -20.72 19.95 11.90
CA PHE A 325 -19.42 20.64 11.82
C PHE A 325 -18.87 20.62 10.39
N VAL A 326 -18.83 19.45 9.76
CA VAL A 326 -18.36 19.31 8.37
C VAL A 326 -19.24 20.08 7.40
N GLY A 327 -20.55 19.89 7.46
CA GLY A 327 -21.49 20.47 6.49
C GLY A 327 -21.59 22.00 6.57
N THR A 328 -21.46 22.57 7.78
CA THR A 328 -21.73 24.00 8.01
C THR A 328 -20.45 24.84 8.12
N TYR A 329 -19.38 24.29 8.69
CA TYR A 329 -18.19 25.08 9.04
C TYR A 329 -16.95 24.62 8.31
N LEU A 330 -16.52 23.34 8.45
CA LEU A 330 -15.27 22.86 7.91
C LEU A 330 -15.31 22.72 6.38
N GLY A 331 -16.37 22.10 5.84
CA GLY A 331 -16.50 21.82 4.40
C GLY A 331 -16.37 23.07 3.53
N PRO A 332 -17.12 24.16 3.81
CA PRO A 332 -16.98 25.41 3.07
C PRO A 332 -15.56 26.00 3.10
N GLU A 333 -14.85 25.93 4.24
CA GLU A 333 -13.48 26.44 4.34
C GLU A 333 -12.49 25.57 3.57
N MET A 334 -12.59 24.25 3.69
CA MET A 334 -11.72 23.32 2.97
C MET A 334 -11.94 23.42 1.44
N GLN A 335 -13.18 23.58 1.01
CA GLN A 335 -13.50 23.79 -0.41
C GLN A 335 -12.83 25.05 -0.99
N LYS A 336 -12.83 26.17 -0.25
CA LYS A 336 -12.13 27.40 -0.66
C LYS A 336 -10.62 27.20 -0.78
N LEU A 337 -10.04 26.35 0.04
CA LEU A 337 -8.61 26.04 0.05
C LEU A 337 -8.22 24.96 -0.96
N GLY A 338 -9.18 24.30 -1.62
CA GLY A 338 -8.97 23.16 -2.51
C GLY A 338 -8.51 21.90 -1.78
N VAL A 339 -8.91 21.75 -0.50
CA VAL A 339 -8.58 20.60 0.36
C VAL A 339 -9.81 19.69 0.45
N LYS A 340 -9.62 18.40 0.29
CA LYS A 340 -10.67 17.38 0.37
C LYS A 340 -10.97 17.01 1.83
N ILE A 341 -12.13 16.42 2.08
CA ILE A 341 -12.49 15.87 3.38
C ILE A 341 -12.60 14.35 3.28
N LEU A 342 -11.82 13.66 4.13
CA LEU A 342 -11.95 12.26 4.48
C LEU A 342 -12.82 12.20 5.75
N PHE A 343 -14.08 11.73 5.66
CA PHE A 343 -14.88 11.59 6.85
C PHE A 343 -14.42 10.38 7.68
N GLY A 344 -14.16 10.59 8.91
CA GLY A 344 -13.61 9.58 9.84
C GLY A 344 -12.53 10.26 10.73
N THR A 345 -11.67 9.49 11.40
CA THR A 345 -11.50 8.04 11.15
C THR A 345 -12.44 7.23 12.05
N MET A 346 -13.10 6.22 11.49
CA MET A 346 -14.01 5.37 12.25
C MET A 346 -13.21 4.25 12.93
N GLU A 347 -13.27 4.19 14.25
CA GLU A 347 -12.59 3.19 15.07
C GLU A 347 -13.55 2.12 15.59
N ARG A 348 -14.76 2.48 16.06
CA ARG A 348 -15.81 1.53 16.43
C ARG A 348 -16.66 1.16 15.20
N LYS A 349 -16.99 -0.12 15.04
CA LYS A 349 -17.87 -0.60 13.97
C LYS A 349 -19.26 0.02 14.07
N ASN A 350 -19.61 0.92 13.15
CA ASN A 350 -20.95 1.48 13.04
C ASN A 350 -21.21 2.06 11.64
N ASP A 351 -21.70 1.23 10.72
CA ASP A 351 -22.02 1.67 9.35
C ASP A 351 -23.21 2.66 9.27
N LEU A 352 -24.11 2.66 10.26
CA LEU A 352 -25.24 3.61 10.32
C LEU A 352 -24.78 5.05 10.51
N MET A 353 -23.62 5.29 11.13
CA MET A 353 -23.04 6.63 11.23
C MET A 353 -22.73 7.21 9.84
N ILE A 354 -22.32 6.37 8.88
CA ILE A 354 -22.05 6.83 7.52
C ILE A 354 -23.35 7.23 6.81
N ASP A 355 -24.45 6.55 7.09
CA ASP A 355 -25.78 6.95 6.59
C ASP A 355 -26.15 8.36 7.05
N THR A 356 -25.93 8.65 8.35
CA THR A 356 -26.18 9.96 8.93
C THR A 356 -25.38 11.05 8.20
N VAL A 357 -24.10 10.78 7.95
CA VAL A 357 -23.20 11.70 7.24
C VAL A 357 -23.67 11.94 5.82
N MET A 358 -23.85 10.86 5.04
CA MET A 358 -24.16 10.96 3.62
C MET A 358 -25.55 11.55 3.33
N LYS A 359 -26.48 11.43 4.26
CA LYS A 359 -27.82 12.05 4.17
C LYS A 359 -27.86 13.51 4.66
N SER A 360 -26.77 14.00 5.27
CA SER A 360 -26.65 15.37 5.77
C SER A 360 -26.00 16.32 4.76
N GLU A 361 -25.93 17.61 5.11
CA GLU A 361 -25.19 18.62 4.34
C GLU A 361 -23.66 18.30 4.24
N ALA A 362 -23.14 17.46 5.13
CA ALA A 362 -21.75 17.03 5.05
C ALA A 362 -21.45 16.18 3.82
N GLY A 363 -22.42 15.36 3.38
CA GLY A 363 -22.24 14.43 2.26
C GLY A 363 -21.70 15.08 0.99
N LYS A 364 -22.06 16.33 0.72
CA LYS A 364 -21.57 17.07 -0.45
C LYS A 364 -20.09 17.46 -0.40
N TYR A 365 -19.48 17.44 0.79
CA TYR A 365 -18.05 17.76 0.99
C TYR A 365 -17.19 16.53 1.20
N VAL A 366 -17.80 15.38 1.53
CA VAL A 366 -17.08 14.14 1.80
C VAL A 366 -16.58 13.52 0.49
N SER A 367 -15.28 13.35 0.40
CA SER A 367 -14.60 12.74 -0.76
C SER A 367 -14.22 11.28 -0.52
N ALA A 368 -14.11 10.87 0.73
CA ALA A 368 -13.76 9.51 1.14
C ALA A 368 -14.21 9.24 2.57
N ILE A 369 -14.30 7.95 2.93
CA ILE A 369 -14.58 7.48 4.30
C ILE A 369 -13.36 6.72 4.82
N GLY A 370 -12.96 7.05 6.06
CA GLY A 370 -11.80 6.45 6.74
C GLY A 370 -12.18 5.43 7.80
N PHE A 371 -11.49 4.28 7.80
CA PHE A 371 -11.68 3.20 8.76
C PHE A 371 -10.34 2.75 9.34
N GLN A 372 -10.36 2.42 10.62
CA GLN A 372 -9.24 1.82 11.34
C GLN A 372 -9.72 0.92 12.47
N TRP A 373 -8.84 0.06 13.00
CA TRP A 373 -9.12 -0.83 14.14
C TRP A 373 -10.45 -1.59 13.98
N ALA A 374 -11.31 -1.58 15.00
CA ALA A 374 -12.61 -2.28 14.95
C ALA A 374 -13.57 -1.72 13.88
N GLY A 375 -13.36 -0.49 13.42
CA GLY A 375 -14.08 0.12 12.30
C GLY A 375 -13.99 -0.69 10.99
N LYS A 376 -12.95 -1.52 10.82
CA LYS A 376 -12.84 -2.47 9.68
C LYS A 376 -14.09 -3.34 9.49
N GLY A 377 -14.80 -3.63 10.58
CA GLY A 377 -16.01 -4.43 10.52
C GLY A 377 -17.21 -3.78 9.80
N ALA A 378 -17.18 -2.46 9.58
CA ALA A 378 -18.23 -1.73 8.85
C ALA A 378 -17.93 -1.61 7.35
N ILE A 379 -16.69 -1.82 6.92
CA ILE A 379 -16.23 -1.44 5.57
C ILE A 379 -17.00 -2.13 4.45
N LYS A 380 -17.30 -3.43 4.59
CA LYS A 380 -18.04 -4.20 3.60
C LYS A 380 -19.45 -3.63 3.38
N ALA A 381 -20.19 -3.39 4.46
CA ALA A 381 -21.55 -2.84 4.39
C ALA A 381 -21.56 -1.43 3.77
N VAL A 382 -20.57 -0.61 4.09
CA VAL A 382 -20.43 0.73 3.50
C VAL A 382 -20.09 0.64 2.00
N HIS A 383 -19.16 -0.24 1.61
CA HIS A 383 -18.82 -0.43 0.20
C HIS A 383 -19.99 -0.91 -0.65
N GLU A 384 -20.76 -1.89 -0.14
CA GLU A 384 -21.95 -2.40 -0.83
C GLU A 384 -23.04 -1.34 -0.98
N LYS A 385 -23.18 -0.47 0.01
CA LYS A 385 -24.22 0.57 0.03
C LYS A 385 -23.84 1.83 -0.74
N TYR A 386 -22.57 2.20 -0.73
CA TYR A 386 -22.01 3.41 -1.35
C TYR A 386 -20.80 3.04 -2.23
N PRO A 387 -21.01 2.29 -3.33
CA PRO A 387 -19.90 1.78 -4.15
C PRO A 387 -19.10 2.88 -4.86
N GLU A 388 -19.66 4.08 -4.99
CA GLU A 388 -19.02 5.26 -5.59
C GLU A 388 -18.07 5.97 -4.61
N LEU A 389 -18.21 5.74 -3.29
CA LEU A 389 -17.35 6.39 -2.31
C LEU A 389 -15.97 5.73 -2.24
N LYS A 390 -14.94 6.54 -2.20
CA LYS A 390 -13.60 6.06 -1.88
C LYS A 390 -13.52 5.66 -0.41
N LEU A 391 -13.00 4.46 -0.16
CA LEU A 391 -12.75 3.97 1.18
C LEU A 391 -11.25 3.96 1.45
N VAL A 392 -10.85 4.39 2.63
CA VAL A 392 -9.45 4.51 3.05
C VAL A 392 -9.26 3.72 4.33
N GLN A 393 -8.32 2.81 4.33
CA GLN A 393 -7.78 2.29 5.57
C GLN A 393 -6.76 3.32 6.08
N THR A 394 -7.06 3.94 7.20
CA THR A 394 -6.39 5.13 7.69
C THR A 394 -5.24 4.85 8.66
N GLU A 395 -5.26 3.67 9.29
CA GLU A 395 -4.28 3.28 10.29
C GLU A 395 -4.31 1.76 10.48
N SER A 396 -3.14 1.10 10.40
CA SER A 396 -3.06 -0.33 10.68
C SER A 396 -2.94 -0.59 12.20
N GLU A 397 -3.44 -1.74 12.62
CA GLU A 397 -3.15 -2.28 13.93
C GLU A 397 -1.69 -2.74 13.96
N CYS A 398 -0.89 -2.25 14.90
CA CYS A 398 0.56 -2.36 14.87
C CYS A 398 1.15 -3.20 16.03
N GLY A 399 0.46 -4.19 16.53
CA GLY A 399 1.00 -5.21 17.42
C GLY A 399 1.50 -4.72 18.77
N ASP A 400 2.56 -5.39 19.25
CA ASP A 400 3.07 -5.32 20.62
C ASP A 400 4.56 -4.90 20.72
N GLY A 401 5.11 -4.32 19.65
CA GLY A 401 6.50 -3.85 19.58
C GLY A 401 7.53 -4.94 19.28
N LYS A 402 7.14 -6.23 19.23
CA LYS A 402 8.09 -7.31 18.95
C LYS A 402 8.49 -7.43 17.49
N ASN A 403 7.74 -6.80 16.58
CA ASN A 403 7.98 -6.90 15.14
C ASN A 403 8.15 -8.35 14.67
N SER A 404 7.25 -9.26 15.09
CA SER A 404 7.36 -10.69 14.84
C SER A 404 6.85 -11.06 13.44
N TRP A 405 7.36 -12.18 12.89
CA TRP A 405 6.86 -12.73 11.63
C TRP A 405 5.39 -13.16 11.71
N ASP A 406 4.93 -13.63 12.86
CA ASP A 406 3.52 -13.97 13.07
C ASP A 406 2.61 -12.74 12.96
N TYR A 407 3.06 -11.61 13.51
CA TYR A 407 2.30 -10.36 13.38
C TYR A 407 2.30 -9.82 11.95
N CYS A 408 3.35 -10.08 11.17
CA CYS A 408 3.38 -9.78 9.74
C CYS A 408 2.23 -10.47 8.99
N PHE A 409 1.91 -11.73 9.30
CA PHE A 409 0.74 -12.42 8.74
C PHE A 409 -0.59 -11.86 9.23
N TYR A 410 -0.66 -11.39 10.46
CA TYR A 410 -1.83 -10.64 10.91
C TYR A 410 -2.03 -9.38 10.06
N THR A 411 -0.96 -8.61 9.81
CA THR A 411 -1.00 -7.43 8.93
C THR A 411 -1.35 -7.79 7.49
N TRP A 412 -0.83 -8.92 6.95
CA TRP A 412 -1.26 -9.45 5.66
C TRP A 412 -2.79 -9.65 5.60
N ASN A 413 -3.35 -10.30 6.62
CA ASN A 413 -4.79 -10.55 6.70
C ASN A 413 -5.60 -9.26 6.83
N LEU A 414 -5.09 -8.24 7.54
CA LEU A 414 -5.68 -6.89 7.54
C LEU A 414 -5.68 -6.28 6.13
N MET A 415 -4.54 -6.28 5.43
CA MET A 415 -4.43 -5.76 4.07
C MET A 415 -5.39 -6.48 3.12
N LYS A 416 -5.44 -7.81 3.19
CA LYS A 416 -6.37 -8.64 2.41
C LYS A 416 -7.82 -8.25 2.69
N HIS A 417 -8.19 -8.10 3.97
CA HIS A 417 -9.55 -7.70 4.35
C HIS A 417 -9.94 -6.33 3.77
N TYR A 418 -9.11 -5.31 3.98
CA TYR A 418 -9.38 -3.95 3.53
C TYR A 418 -9.43 -3.86 1.99
N LEU A 419 -8.40 -4.37 1.32
CA LEU A 419 -8.30 -4.29 -0.15
C LEU A 419 -9.39 -5.11 -0.84
N SER A 420 -9.80 -6.26 -0.28
CA SER A 420 -10.92 -7.05 -0.82
C SER A 420 -12.27 -6.37 -0.66
N ASN A 421 -12.42 -5.45 0.30
CA ASN A 421 -13.65 -4.72 0.58
C ASN A 421 -13.64 -3.27 0.06
N GLY A 422 -12.91 -2.98 -1.02
CA GLY A 422 -13.03 -1.72 -1.76
C GLY A 422 -12.11 -0.58 -1.33
N THR A 423 -11.16 -0.83 -0.42
CA THR A 423 -10.22 0.20 0.02
C THR A 423 -9.25 0.62 -1.08
N SER A 424 -9.12 1.93 -1.28
CA SER A 424 -8.23 2.55 -2.28
C SER A 424 -6.84 2.89 -1.73
N VAL A 425 -6.70 3.04 -0.41
CA VAL A 425 -5.44 3.40 0.27
C VAL A 425 -5.25 2.50 1.48
N TYR A 426 -4.02 2.03 1.69
CA TYR A 426 -3.64 1.35 2.93
C TYR A 426 -2.48 2.07 3.60
N MET A 427 -2.64 2.44 4.89
CA MET A 427 -1.68 3.20 5.68
C MET A 427 -1.15 2.36 6.83
N TYR A 428 0.16 2.11 6.86
CA TYR A 428 0.80 1.58 8.05
C TYR A 428 0.90 2.67 9.13
N TRP A 429 0.86 2.30 10.43
CA TRP A 429 0.84 3.33 11.47
C TRP A 429 2.23 3.95 11.67
N ASN A 430 3.17 3.23 12.24
CA ASN A 430 4.47 3.81 12.58
C ASN A 430 5.53 3.56 11.51
N ILE A 431 6.09 4.62 10.94
CA ILE A 431 7.22 4.52 10.00
C ILE A 431 8.45 3.99 10.74
N SER A 432 8.81 4.59 11.86
CA SER A 432 9.97 4.23 12.65
C SER A 432 9.69 4.41 14.14
N LEU A 433 10.26 3.56 14.98
CA LEU A 433 10.26 3.70 16.44
C LEU A 433 11.60 3.20 16.99
N GLU A 434 11.91 3.60 18.22
CA GLU A 434 12.95 2.92 19.01
C GLU A 434 12.61 1.44 19.20
N GLU A 435 13.59 0.61 19.52
CA GLU A 435 13.47 -0.83 19.58
C GLU A 435 12.34 -1.21 20.55
N ASP A 436 11.71 -1.41 21.13
CA ASP A 436 10.53 -1.70 21.94
C ASP A 436 9.21 -1.08 21.42
N GLY A 437 9.28 -0.08 20.55
CA GLY A 437 8.11 0.59 20.00
C GLY A 437 7.26 1.30 21.05
N LEU A 438 7.87 1.75 22.16
CA LEU A 438 7.16 2.29 23.31
C LEU A 438 6.76 3.75 23.09
N SER A 439 5.47 4.05 23.23
CA SER A 439 4.94 5.41 23.33
C SER A 439 4.97 5.93 24.77
N HIS A 440 4.70 7.22 24.97
CA HIS A 440 4.54 7.79 26.31
C HIS A 440 3.33 7.23 27.10
N TRP A 441 2.43 6.48 26.42
CA TRP A 441 1.26 5.82 27.02
C TRP A 441 1.49 4.35 27.29
N PHE A 442 2.76 3.88 27.16
CA PHE A 442 3.19 2.46 27.27
C PHE A 442 2.55 1.53 26.25
N TRP A 443 2.04 2.07 25.14
CA TRP A 443 1.80 1.25 23.98
C TRP A 443 3.14 0.77 23.44
N ARG A 444 3.28 -0.53 23.33
CA ARG A 444 4.33 -1.12 22.54
C ARG A 444 3.74 -1.45 21.19
N GLN A 445 4.25 -0.81 20.14
CA GLN A 445 3.76 -1.05 18.79
C GLN A 445 4.91 -1.34 17.84
N ASN A 446 4.59 -2.13 16.79
CA ASN A 446 5.48 -2.40 15.68
C ASN A 446 5.66 -1.14 14.82
N SER A 447 6.80 -1.10 14.13
CA SER A 447 7.10 -0.07 13.14
C SER A 447 7.74 -0.69 11.90
N LEU A 448 7.80 0.03 10.79
CA LEU A 448 8.49 -0.45 9.59
C LEU A 448 10.01 -0.47 9.77
N VAL A 449 10.53 0.47 10.56
CA VAL A 449 11.94 0.59 10.89
C VAL A 449 12.08 0.60 12.41
N SER A 450 12.88 -0.31 12.96
CA SER A 450 13.20 -0.38 14.38
C SER A 450 14.61 0.14 14.59
N VAL A 451 14.79 1.12 15.47
CA VAL A 451 16.05 1.80 15.76
C VAL A 451 16.54 1.41 17.15
N ASP A 452 17.75 0.88 17.23
CA ASP A 452 18.47 0.69 18.48
C ASP A 452 19.25 1.98 18.80
N LYS A 453 18.76 2.73 19.78
CA LYS A 453 19.36 4.02 20.19
C LYS A 453 20.70 3.87 20.90
N ASP A 454 20.97 2.72 21.49
CA ASP A 454 22.23 2.49 22.24
C ASP A 454 23.37 2.17 21.28
N THR A 455 23.12 1.34 20.28
CA THR A 455 24.11 0.98 19.25
C THR A 455 24.12 1.93 18.05
N LYS A 456 23.11 2.80 17.93
CA LYS A 456 22.91 3.70 16.77
C LYS A 456 22.79 2.93 15.45
N THR A 457 22.09 1.80 15.49
CA THR A 457 21.83 0.95 14.33
C THR A 457 20.31 0.82 14.09
N TYR A 458 19.93 0.31 12.92
CA TYR A 458 18.53 0.08 12.59
C TYR A 458 18.35 -1.25 11.87
N ARG A 459 17.12 -1.71 11.83
CA ARG A 459 16.70 -2.86 11.02
C ARG A 459 15.33 -2.61 10.41
N TYR A 460 15.10 -3.13 9.22
CA TYR A 460 13.76 -3.24 8.65
C TYR A 460 13.02 -4.42 9.28
N THR A 461 11.74 -4.23 9.55
CA THR A 461 10.89 -5.22 10.20
C THR A 461 10.19 -6.12 9.17
N PRO A 462 9.59 -7.24 9.56
CA PRO A 462 8.80 -8.07 8.66
C PRO A 462 7.70 -7.29 7.94
N GLU A 463 7.02 -6.38 8.61
CA GLU A 463 5.96 -5.55 8.00
C GLU A 463 6.50 -4.55 6.98
N TYR A 464 7.76 -4.10 7.10
CA TYR A 464 8.42 -3.34 6.02
C TYR A 464 8.43 -4.13 4.73
N TYR A 465 8.85 -5.38 4.78
CA TYR A 465 8.92 -6.24 3.59
C TYR A 465 7.53 -6.61 3.07
N LEU A 466 6.56 -6.85 3.94
CA LEU A 466 5.17 -7.03 3.55
C LEU A 466 4.64 -5.82 2.78
N MET A 467 4.80 -4.62 3.35
CA MET A 467 4.35 -3.39 2.68
C MET A 467 5.07 -3.20 1.34
N LYS A 468 6.36 -3.54 1.26
CA LYS A 468 7.14 -3.46 0.03
C LYS A 468 6.67 -4.46 -1.04
N GLN A 469 6.20 -5.65 -0.67
CA GLN A 469 5.59 -6.61 -1.59
C GLN A 469 4.36 -6.04 -2.32
N PHE A 470 3.69 -5.05 -1.74
CA PHE A 470 2.59 -4.34 -2.38
C PHE A 470 3.04 -3.02 -3.02
N SER A 471 3.55 -2.11 -2.21
CA SER A 471 3.72 -0.71 -2.60
C SER A 471 4.79 -0.48 -3.69
N HIS A 472 5.80 -1.35 -3.77
CA HIS A 472 6.81 -1.30 -4.81
C HIS A 472 6.24 -1.68 -6.19
N PHE A 473 5.34 -2.66 -6.23
CA PHE A 473 4.85 -3.26 -7.48
C PHE A 473 3.47 -2.76 -7.91
N VAL A 474 2.57 -2.47 -6.97
CA VAL A 474 1.22 -1.97 -7.24
C VAL A 474 1.26 -0.44 -7.31
N GLN A 475 1.19 0.09 -8.51
CA GLN A 475 1.32 1.53 -8.76
C GLN A 475 0.03 2.30 -8.43
N PRO A 476 0.13 3.58 -8.03
CA PRO A 476 -1.05 4.44 -8.00
C PRO A 476 -1.79 4.43 -9.34
N GLY A 477 -3.11 4.29 -9.29
CA GLY A 477 -3.95 4.09 -10.47
C GLY A 477 -4.14 2.63 -10.89
N ALA A 478 -3.48 1.67 -10.22
CA ALA A 478 -3.75 0.26 -10.42
C ALA A 478 -5.19 -0.08 -10.03
N ARG A 479 -5.78 -1.08 -10.70
CA ARG A 479 -7.09 -1.61 -10.32
C ARG A 479 -6.95 -2.99 -9.70
N ARG A 480 -7.57 -3.21 -8.55
CA ARG A 480 -7.72 -4.57 -8.03
C ARG A 480 -8.55 -5.39 -9.03
N ILE A 481 -8.19 -6.65 -9.21
CA ILE A 481 -8.93 -7.58 -10.06
C ILE A 481 -9.58 -8.63 -9.16
N GLU A 482 -10.82 -9.00 -9.48
CA GLU A 482 -11.51 -10.09 -8.79
C GLU A 482 -10.81 -11.42 -9.05
N THR A 483 -10.84 -12.31 -8.06
CA THR A 483 -10.25 -13.65 -8.14
C THR A 483 -11.30 -14.70 -7.78
N SER A 484 -11.22 -15.89 -8.40
CA SER A 484 -12.14 -17.00 -8.15
C SER A 484 -11.38 -18.31 -8.06
N GLY A 485 -11.72 -19.15 -7.12
CA GLY A 485 -11.09 -20.45 -6.93
C GLY A 485 -11.07 -20.86 -5.46
N ARG A 486 -10.35 -21.95 -5.17
CA ARG A 486 -10.21 -22.49 -3.81
C ARG A 486 -9.07 -21.86 -3.00
N TYR A 487 -8.13 -21.19 -3.67
CA TYR A 487 -7.05 -20.48 -3.00
C TYR A 487 -7.40 -18.99 -2.92
N ASP A 488 -7.76 -18.54 -1.72
CA ASP A 488 -8.23 -17.18 -1.45
C ASP A 488 -7.17 -16.30 -0.75
N ASN A 489 -5.95 -16.87 -0.51
CA ASN A 489 -4.89 -16.15 0.18
C ASN A 489 -3.99 -15.37 -0.79
N LEU A 490 -4.61 -14.66 -1.74
CA LEU A 490 -3.95 -13.79 -2.69
C LEU A 490 -4.81 -12.57 -3.07
N LEU A 491 -4.13 -11.56 -3.61
CA LEU A 491 -4.72 -10.38 -4.22
C LEU A 491 -4.11 -10.14 -5.60
N ALA A 492 -4.89 -9.67 -6.54
CA ALA A 492 -4.43 -9.37 -7.90
C ALA A 492 -4.76 -7.94 -8.29
N PHE A 493 -3.84 -7.32 -9.05
CA PHE A 493 -3.94 -5.94 -9.49
C PHE A 493 -3.52 -5.81 -10.95
N ARG A 494 -4.11 -4.85 -11.66
CA ARG A 494 -3.64 -4.40 -12.97
C ARG A 494 -3.12 -2.98 -12.85
N ASN A 495 -1.85 -2.80 -13.13
CA ASN A 495 -1.18 -1.50 -13.17
C ASN A 495 -1.63 -0.66 -14.39
N PRO A 496 -1.38 0.67 -14.38
CA PRO A 496 -1.67 1.53 -15.53
C PRO A 496 -0.93 1.13 -16.82
N ASP A 497 0.22 0.46 -16.72
CA ASP A 497 0.97 -0.10 -17.85
C ASP A 497 0.44 -1.46 -18.33
N ASN A 498 -0.69 -1.91 -17.78
CA ASN A 498 -1.33 -3.21 -17.97
C ASN A 498 -0.55 -4.42 -17.40
N SER A 499 0.57 -4.26 -16.73
CA SER A 499 1.17 -5.38 -16.00
C SER A 499 0.21 -5.90 -14.92
N ILE A 500 0.21 -7.22 -14.70
CA ILE A 500 -0.57 -7.86 -13.64
C ILE A 500 0.36 -8.15 -12.47
N VAL A 501 -0.03 -7.68 -11.30
CA VAL A 501 0.67 -7.96 -10.03
C VAL A 501 -0.21 -8.92 -9.22
N VAL A 502 0.36 -10.04 -8.81
CA VAL A 502 -0.29 -11.00 -7.91
C VAL A 502 0.53 -11.08 -6.64
N VAL A 503 -0.08 -10.78 -5.50
CA VAL A 503 0.55 -10.95 -4.18
C VAL A 503 -0.15 -12.10 -3.49
N ALA A 504 0.61 -13.13 -3.10
CA ALA A 504 0.10 -14.35 -2.48
C ALA A 504 0.89 -14.69 -1.21
N ALA A 505 0.20 -15.18 -0.17
CA ALA A 505 0.84 -15.59 1.06
C ALA A 505 0.60 -17.08 1.36
N ASN A 506 1.66 -17.79 1.69
CA ASN A 506 1.58 -19.12 2.28
C ASN A 506 1.78 -19.00 3.80
N GLU A 507 0.72 -19.17 4.58
CA GLU A 507 0.76 -19.12 6.05
C GLU A 507 1.10 -20.48 6.68
N GLU A 508 1.17 -21.54 5.88
CA GLU A 508 1.44 -22.89 6.33
C GLU A 508 2.94 -23.13 6.61
N ASN A 509 3.24 -24.09 7.46
CA ASN A 509 4.62 -24.48 7.82
C ASN A 509 5.25 -25.45 6.79
N PHE A 510 4.68 -25.56 5.60
CA PHE A 510 5.16 -26.41 4.49
C PHE A 510 5.00 -25.69 3.17
N GLU A 511 5.75 -26.12 2.17
CA GLU A 511 5.65 -25.60 0.81
C GLU A 511 4.27 -25.89 0.20
N GLN A 512 3.70 -24.90 -0.46
CA GLN A 512 2.38 -25.00 -1.07
C GLN A 512 2.43 -24.84 -2.57
N PRO A 513 2.16 -25.90 -3.36
CA PRO A 513 2.01 -25.77 -4.78
C PRO A 513 0.75 -24.97 -5.11
N LEU A 514 0.87 -24.03 -6.04
CA LEU A 514 -0.20 -23.14 -6.45
C LEU A 514 -0.18 -22.97 -7.97
N LYS A 515 -1.35 -23.12 -8.61
CA LYS A 515 -1.57 -22.87 -10.03
C LYS A 515 -2.52 -21.68 -10.19
N VAL A 516 -1.97 -20.54 -10.64
CA VAL A 516 -2.74 -19.31 -10.88
C VAL A 516 -3.07 -19.20 -12.37
N ARG A 517 -4.34 -19.17 -12.73
CA ARG A 517 -4.80 -18.92 -14.10
C ARG A 517 -4.88 -17.42 -14.38
N ILE A 518 -4.27 -16.97 -15.45
CA ILE A 518 -4.27 -15.59 -15.93
C ILE A 518 -4.60 -15.60 -17.42
N GLY A 519 -5.86 -15.36 -17.76
CA GLY A 519 -6.38 -15.50 -19.11
C GLY A 519 -6.19 -16.94 -19.66
N LYS A 520 -5.43 -17.08 -20.73
CA LYS A 520 -5.14 -18.41 -21.32
C LYS A 520 -3.89 -19.09 -20.75
N PHE A 521 -3.23 -18.49 -19.78
CA PHE A 521 -1.99 -19.00 -19.21
C PHE A 521 -2.17 -19.49 -17.78
N ILE A 522 -1.28 -20.42 -17.39
CA ILE A 522 -1.09 -20.89 -16.01
C ILE A 522 0.29 -20.46 -15.53
N LEU A 523 0.33 -19.90 -14.33
CA LEU A 523 1.52 -19.67 -13.52
C LEU A 523 1.61 -20.77 -12.47
N PRO A 524 2.43 -21.82 -12.67
CA PRO A 524 2.67 -22.84 -11.66
C PRO A 524 3.81 -22.36 -10.75
N VAL A 525 3.57 -22.31 -9.45
CA VAL A 525 4.56 -21.91 -8.44
C VAL A 525 4.51 -22.86 -7.25
N ASN A 526 5.61 -22.93 -6.53
CA ASN A 526 5.67 -23.60 -5.24
C ASN A 526 6.03 -22.54 -4.20
N LEU A 527 5.05 -22.11 -3.41
CA LEU A 527 5.24 -21.08 -2.38
C LEU A 527 5.99 -21.71 -1.20
N GLU A 528 7.10 -21.11 -0.81
CA GLU A 528 7.84 -21.54 0.40
C GLU A 528 6.93 -21.48 1.63
N SER A 529 7.27 -22.30 2.66
CA SER A 529 6.56 -22.24 3.93
C SER A 529 6.64 -20.84 4.55
N ARG A 530 5.57 -20.37 5.14
CA ARG A 530 5.52 -19.07 5.84
C ARG A 530 6.07 -17.93 5.00
N SER A 531 5.60 -17.76 3.77
CA SER A 531 6.12 -16.80 2.80
C SER A 531 5.08 -15.82 2.27
N ILE A 532 5.55 -14.65 1.86
CA ILE A 532 4.79 -13.66 1.09
C ILE A 532 5.48 -13.50 -0.25
N ASN A 533 4.71 -13.57 -1.33
CA ASN A 533 5.23 -13.66 -2.68
C ASN A 533 4.56 -12.65 -3.59
N THR A 534 5.32 -11.95 -4.42
CA THR A 534 4.80 -11.09 -5.48
C THR A 534 5.27 -11.58 -6.84
N PHE A 535 4.32 -11.67 -7.75
CA PHE A 535 4.53 -12.04 -9.15
C PHE A 535 4.13 -10.86 -10.02
N VAL A 536 5.04 -10.39 -10.88
CA VAL A 536 4.77 -9.34 -11.85
C VAL A 536 4.77 -9.93 -13.25
N ILE A 537 3.64 -9.87 -13.91
CA ILE A 537 3.39 -10.43 -15.24
C ILE A 537 3.27 -9.27 -16.22
N PRO A 538 4.28 -9.03 -17.08
CA PRO A 538 4.18 -8.00 -18.10
C PRO A 538 3.12 -8.40 -19.13
N GLN A 539 2.26 -7.47 -19.53
CA GLN A 539 1.33 -7.63 -20.64
C GLN A 539 1.94 -6.97 -21.88
N LYS A 540 1.82 -7.65 -23.04
CA LYS A 540 2.32 -7.14 -24.32
C LYS A 540 1.32 -6.19 -24.97
#